data_bd2bc6ed2e4d6419c506bb0420ca4543
#
_entry.id   bd2bc6ed2e4d6419c506bb0420ca4543
#
_cell.length_a   1.000
_cell.length_b   1.000
_cell.length_c   1.000
_cell.angle_alpha   90.00
_cell.angle_beta   90.00
_cell.angle_gamma   90.00
#
_symmetry.space_group_name_H-M   'P 1'
#
loop_
_entity.id
_entity.type
_entity.pdbx_description
1 polymer ?
#
loop_
_entity_poly.entity_id
_entity_poly.type
_entity_poly.pdbx_seq_one_letter_code
_entity_poly.pdbx_strand_id
1 'polypeptide(L)'
;MKAAASESVFRADLLKGQVALITGGGTGIGFGVAELLSELGAHVVLASRKPENLKSGCEKIIAGGGSASAVQLDVRDPERVNAAVQEIGEKHGRIDLLVNNAAGNFYAPSATLSPNAWRSVVEIDLFGTFYCTQAVYPIMAQQGGGRVVSISMTLHYRGWPQMAHATAAKAGVDALTRTLAVEWAPQKIRVNAIAPGPIPTEGVKKAFTPPADSGVTDVFAVANDRMEKYARAAIPLGRWGSPRDIANMVAFLASPGGDWITGSIFVVDGGEWLSKAKI
;
A
#
# COMPACT_ATOMS: atom_id res chain seq x y z
N MET A 1 17.80 19.61 -9.41
CA MET A 1 17.15 20.41 -8.35
C MET A 1 16.84 19.49 -7.17
N LYS A 2 17.40 19.75 -5.97
CA LYS A 2 16.99 19.08 -4.74
C LYS A 2 15.50 19.37 -4.57
N ALA A 3 14.66 18.33 -4.46
CA ALA A 3 13.28 18.51 -4.05
C ALA A 3 13.32 19.26 -2.71
N ALA A 4 12.75 20.46 -2.66
CA ALA A 4 12.49 21.13 -1.40
C ALA A 4 11.69 20.14 -0.55
N ALA A 5 12.11 19.92 0.69
CA ALA A 5 11.30 19.20 1.65
C ALA A 5 9.95 19.92 1.68
N SER A 6 8.90 19.30 1.14
CA SER A 6 7.58 19.93 1.16
C SER A 6 7.18 20.06 2.63
N GLU A 7 6.92 21.28 3.07
CA GLU A 7 6.31 21.48 4.39
C GLU A 7 5.09 20.59 4.52
N SER A 8 4.97 19.88 5.64
CA SER A 8 3.82 19.01 5.86
C SER A 8 2.56 19.86 5.90
N VAL A 9 1.58 19.51 5.05
CA VAL A 9 0.25 20.14 5.07
C VAL A 9 -0.59 19.69 6.28
N PHE A 10 -0.08 18.74 7.05
CA PHE A 10 -0.74 18.18 8.23
C PHE A 10 -0.06 18.70 9.50
N ARG A 11 -0.85 18.93 10.53
CA ARG A 11 -0.31 19.22 11.87
C ARG A 11 0.33 17.96 12.48
N ALA A 12 1.41 18.11 13.23
CA ALA A 12 2.23 17.01 13.73
C ALA A 12 1.51 16.06 14.71
N ASP A 13 0.43 16.50 15.35
CA ASP A 13 -0.34 15.70 16.30
C ASP A 13 -1.67 15.16 15.73
N LEU A 14 -1.84 15.21 14.41
CA LEU A 14 -3.09 14.87 13.72
C LEU A 14 -3.61 13.47 14.06
N LEU A 15 -2.71 12.51 14.22
CA LEU A 15 -3.03 11.10 14.49
C LEU A 15 -2.56 10.65 15.89
N LYS A 16 -2.33 11.60 16.80
CA LYS A 16 -1.87 11.31 18.16
C LYS A 16 -2.84 10.37 18.88
N GLY A 17 -2.26 9.31 19.49
CA GLY A 17 -3.01 8.28 20.21
C GLY A 17 -3.68 7.23 19.33
N GLN A 18 -3.49 7.27 18.00
CA GLN A 18 -3.96 6.25 17.09
C GLN A 18 -2.92 5.15 16.89
N VAL A 19 -3.39 3.94 16.60
CA VAL A 19 -2.58 2.77 16.26
C VAL A 19 -2.86 2.39 14.80
N ALA A 20 -1.80 2.33 13.99
CA ALA A 20 -1.87 1.97 12.58
C ALA A 20 -1.09 0.68 12.30
N LEU A 21 -1.78 -0.34 11.80
CA LEU A 21 -1.18 -1.59 11.31
C LEU A 21 -0.90 -1.46 9.80
N ILE A 22 0.36 -1.66 9.38
CA ILE A 22 0.78 -1.53 7.99
C ILE A 22 1.40 -2.85 7.50
N THR A 23 0.72 -3.56 6.62
CA THR A 23 1.27 -4.77 5.99
C THR A 23 2.29 -4.38 4.90
N GLY A 24 3.41 -5.11 4.83
CA GLY A 24 4.53 -4.70 3.98
C GLY A 24 5.18 -3.38 4.43
N GLY A 25 5.02 -3.01 5.71
CA GLY A 25 5.41 -1.71 6.27
C GLY A 25 6.91 -1.46 6.39
N GLY A 26 7.76 -2.46 6.18
CA GLY A 26 9.22 -2.34 6.37
C GLY A 26 9.96 -1.68 5.20
N THR A 27 9.36 -1.53 4.03
CA THR A 27 10.02 -0.99 2.82
C THR A 27 9.04 -0.27 1.89
N GLY A 28 9.59 0.49 0.94
CA GLY A 28 8.83 1.06 -0.18
C GLY A 28 7.67 1.95 0.24
N ILE A 29 6.51 1.78 -0.41
CA ILE A 29 5.28 2.55 -0.12
C ILE A 29 4.87 2.36 1.33
N GLY A 30 4.84 1.12 1.83
CA GLY A 30 4.44 0.82 3.21
C GLY A 30 5.30 1.51 4.25
N PHE A 31 6.63 1.56 4.04
CA PHE A 31 7.52 2.30 4.93
C PHE A 31 7.28 3.81 4.88
N GLY A 32 7.13 4.39 3.68
CA GLY A 32 6.83 5.83 3.56
C GLY A 32 5.49 6.22 4.19
N VAL A 33 4.49 5.31 4.15
CA VAL A 33 3.23 5.48 4.88
C VAL A 33 3.48 5.44 6.39
N ALA A 34 4.20 4.43 6.89
CA ALA A 34 4.51 4.29 8.31
C ALA A 34 5.28 5.50 8.86
N GLU A 35 6.27 5.95 8.11
CA GLU A 35 7.07 7.13 8.46
C GLU A 35 6.18 8.36 8.63
N LEU A 36 5.35 8.70 7.64
CA LEU A 36 4.46 9.87 7.74
C LEU A 36 3.44 9.73 8.88
N LEU A 37 2.77 8.57 9.01
CA LEU A 37 1.78 8.41 10.08
C LEU A 37 2.41 8.56 11.46
N SER A 38 3.64 8.09 11.62
CA SER A 38 4.41 8.26 12.87
C SER A 38 4.81 9.71 13.11
N GLU A 39 5.24 10.46 12.07
CA GLU A 39 5.47 11.91 12.14
C GLU A 39 4.22 12.68 12.59
N LEU A 40 3.03 12.17 12.27
CA LEU A 40 1.73 12.73 12.65
C LEU A 40 1.23 12.24 14.03
N GLY A 41 2.07 11.52 14.78
CA GLY A 41 1.81 11.12 16.16
C GLY A 41 1.15 9.75 16.34
N ALA A 42 0.95 8.97 15.30
CA ALA A 42 0.45 7.60 15.42
C ALA A 42 1.52 6.64 15.93
N HIS A 43 1.13 5.62 16.70
CA HIS A 43 1.94 4.43 16.87
C HIS A 43 1.77 3.52 15.65
N VAL A 44 2.86 3.18 14.96
CA VAL A 44 2.80 2.34 13.77
C VAL A 44 3.29 0.93 14.07
N VAL A 45 2.53 -0.07 13.63
CA VAL A 45 2.89 -1.49 13.73
C VAL A 45 3.25 -1.97 12.33
N LEU A 46 4.53 -2.23 12.11
CA LEU A 46 5.04 -2.73 10.84
C LEU A 46 4.85 -4.25 10.77
N ALA A 47 4.17 -4.75 9.75
CA ALA A 47 3.98 -6.18 9.55
C ALA A 47 4.62 -6.63 8.23
N SER A 48 5.49 -7.64 8.25
CA SER A 48 6.03 -8.28 7.06
C SER A 48 6.65 -9.63 7.38
N ARG A 49 7.01 -10.38 6.32
CA ARG A 49 7.65 -11.70 6.44
C ARG A 49 9.12 -11.63 6.86
N LYS A 50 9.81 -10.52 6.55
CA LYS A 50 11.25 -10.36 6.69
C LYS A 50 11.60 -9.57 7.94
N PRO A 51 12.10 -10.22 9.00
CA PRO A 51 12.43 -9.55 10.26
C PRO A 51 13.45 -8.42 10.10
N GLU A 52 14.41 -8.58 9.19
CA GLU A 52 15.43 -7.58 8.91
C GLU A 52 14.86 -6.26 8.41
N ASN A 53 13.84 -6.31 7.54
CA ASN A 53 13.14 -5.11 7.04
C ASN A 53 12.32 -4.44 8.15
N LEU A 54 11.70 -5.25 9.01
CA LEU A 54 10.93 -4.75 10.15
C LEU A 54 11.82 -4.03 11.15
N LYS A 55 12.95 -4.65 11.51
CA LYS A 55 13.94 -4.07 12.43
C LYS A 55 14.44 -2.73 11.90
N SER A 56 14.96 -2.72 10.67
CA SER A 56 15.45 -1.50 10.03
C SER A 56 14.38 -0.40 9.93
N GLY A 57 13.13 -0.78 9.60
CA GLY A 57 12.03 0.18 9.54
C GLY A 57 11.70 0.80 10.89
N CYS A 58 11.59 -0.01 11.94
CA CYS A 58 11.35 0.49 13.30
C CYS A 58 12.49 1.38 13.78
N GLU A 59 13.75 0.97 13.60
CA GLU A 59 14.92 1.77 14.00
C GLU A 59 14.91 3.17 13.34
N LYS A 60 14.59 3.27 12.04
CA LYS A 60 14.50 4.54 11.34
C LYS A 60 13.40 5.45 11.88
N ILE A 61 12.21 4.88 12.12
CA ILE A 61 11.08 5.65 12.66
C ILE A 61 11.39 6.16 14.06
N ILE A 62 11.95 5.30 14.93
CA ILE A 62 12.30 5.68 16.30
C ILE A 62 13.43 6.72 16.32
N ALA A 63 14.45 6.57 15.47
CA ALA A 63 15.51 7.55 15.31
C ALA A 63 14.98 8.92 14.82
N GLY A 64 13.90 8.94 14.05
CA GLY A 64 13.17 10.15 13.65
C GLY A 64 12.26 10.74 14.74
N GLY A 65 12.26 10.18 15.95
CA GLY A 65 11.41 10.64 17.07
C GLY A 65 9.98 10.07 17.07
N GLY A 66 9.69 9.14 16.17
CA GLY A 66 8.38 8.51 16.05
C GLY A 66 8.22 7.28 16.95
N SER A 67 7.04 6.66 16.87
CA SER A 67 6.67 5.46 17.65
C SER A 67 6.36 4.29 16.74
N ALA A 68 7.12 3.20 16.85
CA ALA A 68 6.96 2.03 16.01
C ALA A 68 7.17 0.72 16.78
N SER A 69 6.47 -0.31 16.36
CA SER A 69 6.71 -1.71 16.73
C SER A 69 6.56 -2.60 15.50
N ALA A 70 6.92 -3.87 15.62
CA ALA A 70 6.89 -4.82 14.52
C ALA A 70 6.22 -6.12 14.89
N VAL A 71 5.59 -6.75 13.91
CA VAL A 71 5.08 -8.11 13.99
C VAL A 71 5.47 -8.89 12.74
N GLN A 72 6.10 -10.07 12.91
CA GLN A 72 6.37 -10.94 11.77
C GLN A 72 5.10 -11.64 11.32
N LEU A 73 4.74 -11.45 10.05
CA LEU A 73 3.48 -11.89 9.49
C LEU A 73 3.61 -12.22 8.00
N ASP A 74 3.12 -13.38 7.61
CA ASP A 74 2.76 -13.66 6.21
C ASP A 74 1.25 -13.47 6.05
N VAL A 75 0.84 -12.54 5.21
CA VAL A 75 -0.58 -12.23 4.99
C VAL A 75 -1.37 -13.38 4.35
N ARG A 76 -0.69 -14.40 3.83
CA ARG A 76 -1.29 -15.61 3.25
C ARG A 76 -1.75 -16.62 4.31
N ASP A 77 -1.29 -16.46 5.53
CA ASP A 77 -1.60 -17.33 6.67
C ASP A 77 -2.69 -16.69 7.54
N PRO A 78 -3.99 -17.07 7.39
CA PRO A 78 -5.07 -16.45 8.11
C PRO A 78 -5.02 -16.68 9.62
N GLU A 79 -4.46 -17.80 10.08
CA GLU A 79 -4.32 -18.09 11.51
C GLU A 79 -3.27 -17.16 12.14
N ARG A 80 -2.13 -17.01 11.49
CA ARG A 80 -1.10 -16.07 11.94
C ARG A 80 -1.56 -14.61 11.85
N VAL A 81 -2.36 -14.26 10.82
CA VAL A 81 -2.99 -12.93 10.71
C VAL A 81 -3.88 -12.66 11.91
N ASN A 82 -4.79 -13.58 12.25
CA ASN A 82 -5.68 -13.44 13.41
C ASN A 82 -4.89 -13.32 14.71
N ALA A 83 -3.92 -14.20 14.95
CA ALA A 83 -3.06 -14.14 16.13
C ALA A 83 -2.32 -12.80 16.25
N ALA A 84 -1.72 -12.33 15.15
CA ALA A 84 -1.01 -11.05 15.13
C ALA A 84 -1.92 -9.85 15.44
N VAL A 85 -3.13 -9.83 14.88
CA VAL A 85 -4.09 -8.76 15.13
C VAL A 85 -4.56 -8.78 16.58
N GLN A 86 -4.78 -9.96 17.18
CA GLN A 86 -5.09 -10.10 18.62
C GLN A 86 -3.94 -9.60 19.48
N GLU A 87 -2.69 -10.03 19.24
CA GLU A 87 -1.50 -9.54 19.94
C GLU A 87 -1.40 -8.00 19.93
N ILE A 88 -1.70 -7.38 18.79
CA ILE A 88 -1.71 -5.91 18.65
C ILE A 88 -2.84 -5.30 19.46
N GLY A 89 -4.06 -5.86 19.37
CA GLY A 89 -5.23 -5.41 20.12
C GLY A 89 -5.03 -5.48 21.63
N GLU A 90 -4.49 -6.59 22.13
CA GLU A 90 -4.17 -6.77 23.56
C GLU A 90 -3.11 -5.77 24.04
N LYS A 91 -2.07 -5.56 23.24
CA LYS A 91 -0.94 -4.68 23.58
C LYS A 91 -1.31 -3.19 23.57
N HIS A 92 -2.11 -2.76 22.61
CA HIS A 92 -2.38 -1.34 22.38
C HIS A 92 -3.84 -0.94 22.72
N GLY A 93 -4.73 -1.91 22.95
CA GLY A 93 -6.13 -1.68 23.25
C GLY A 93 -6.97 -1.23 22.05
N ARG A 94 -6.35 -1.01 20.89
CA ARG A 94 -7.02 -0.48 19.70
C ARG A 94 -6.23 -0.71 18.40
N ILE A 95 -6.95 -0.67 17.28
CA ILE A 95 -6.39 -0.56 15.91
C ILE A 95 -7.27 0.45 15.16
N ASP A 96 -6.75 1.65 14.92
CA ASP A 96 -7.52 2.73 14.29
C ASP A 96 -7.47 2.70 12.77
N LEU A 97 -6.35 2.23 12.25
CA LEU A 97 -6.08 2.17 10.81
C LEU A 97 -5.41 0.85 10.46
N LEU A 98 -5.94 0.18 9.44
CA LEU A 98 -5.25 -0.87 8.72
C LEU A 98 -4.84 -0.34 7.34
N VAL A 99 -3.56 -0.49 6.98
CA VAL A 99 -3.07 -0.25 5.62
C VAL A 99 -2.67 -1.59 4.99
N ASN A 100 -3.49 -2.11 4.08
CA ASN A 100 -3.17 -3.29 3.28
C ASN A 100 -2.25 -2.88 2.13
N ASN A 101 -0.94 -3.04 2.34
CA ASN A 101 0.07 -2.69 1.37
C ASN A 101 0.95 -3.88 0.94
N ALA A 102 0.91 -5.01 1.67
CA ALA A 102 1.64 -6.19 1.25
C ALA A 102 1.22 -6.63 -0.16
N ALA A 103 2.18 -6.84 -1.04
CA ALA A 103 1.96 -7.25 -2.42
C ALA A 103 3.11 -8.11 -2.93
N GLY A 104 2.83 -8.88 -4.02
CA GLY A 104 3.83 -9.64 -4.73
C GLY A 104 3.51 -9.64 -6.23
N ASN A 105 4.45 -9.18 -7.06
CA ASN A 105 4.25 -9.07 -8.50
C ASN A 105 5.47 -9.51 -9.29
N PHE A 106 5.23 -9.95 -10.53
CA PHE A 106 6.25 -10.23 -11.54
C PHE A 106 5.60 -10.24 -12.93
N TYR A 107 6.40 -10.05 -13.97
CA TYR A 107 5.93 -10.20 -15.36
C TYR A 107 5.88 -11.66 -15.75
N ALA A 108 4.74 -12.12 -16.33
CA ALA A 108 4.60 -13.43 -16.93
C ALA A 108 3.55 -13.44 -18.04
N PRO A 109 3.85 -14.02 -19.23
CA PRO A 109 2.85 -14.19 -20.27
C PRO A 109 1.68 -15.04 -19.77
N SER A 110 0.45 -14.57 -19.97
CA SER A 110 -0.75 -15.23 -19.43
C SER A 110 -0.93 -16.66 -19.98
N ALA A 111 -0.51 -16.89 -21.24
CA ALA A 111 -0.62 -18.19 -21.88
C ALA A 111 0.24 -19.29 -21.23
N THR A 112 1.32 -18.91 -20.56
CA THR A 112 2.27 -19.86 -19.93
C THR A 112 2.33 -19.69 -18.41
N LEU A 113 1.50 -18.82 -17.84
CA LEU A 113 1.45 -18.59 -16.40
C LEU A 113 0.96 -19.83 -15.66
N SER A 114 1.83 -20.45 -14.84
CA SER A 114 1.44 -21.64 -14.09
C SER A 114 0.39 -21.35 -13.02
N PRO A 115 -0.45 -22.35 -12.65
CA PRO A 115 -1.42 -22.19 -11.55
C PRO A 115 -0.78 -21.74 -10.24
N ASN A 116 0.42 -22.20 -9.90
CA ASN A 116 1.15 -21.79 -8.70
C ASN A 116 1.63 -20.35 -8.78
N ALA A 117 2.11 -19.91 -9.93
CA ALA A 117 2.51 -18.53 -10.17
C ALA A 117 1.32 -17.57 -10.06
N TRP A 118 0.16 -17.94 -10.66
CA TRP A 118 -1.10 -17.21 -10.47
C TRP A 118 -1.49 -17.10 -9.00
N ARG A 119 -1.56 -18.27 -8.32
CA ARG A 119 -1.96 -18.38 -6.93
C ARG A 119 -1.08 -17.54 -6.02
N SER A 120 0.25 -17.55 -6.20
CA SER A 120 1.19 -16.83 -5.36
C SER A 120 0.94 -15.32 -5.28
N VAL A 121 0.45 -14.71 -6.36
CA VAL A 121 0.11 -13.28 -6.39
C VAL A 121 -1.29 -13.04 -5.83
N VAL A 122 -2.28 -13.84 -6.23
CA VAL A 122 -3.66 -13.68 -5.74
C VAL A 122 -3.75 -13.90 -4.23
N GLU A 123 -3.00 -14.86 -3.69
CA GLU A 123 -2.94 -15.12 -2.24
C GLU A 123 -2.37 -13.94 -1.45
N ILE A 124 -1.34 -13.27 -1.96
CA ILE A 124 -0.78 -12.11 -1.27
C ILE A 124 -1.69 -10.89 -1.44
N ASP A 125 -2.03 -10.56 -2.70
CA ASP A 125 -2.61 -9.27 -3.05
C ASP A 125 -4.11 -9.17 -2.72
N LEU A 126 -4.86 -10.28 -2.88
CA LEU A 126 -6.31 -10.30 -2.65
C LEU A 126 -6.68 -11.03 -1.35
N PHE A 127 -6.26 -12.28 -1.18
CA PHE A 127 -6.64 -13.05 0.01
C PHE A 127 -6.00 -12.46 1.26
N GLY A 128 -4.72 -12.09 1.21
CA GLY A 128 -4.05 -11.42 2.32
C GLY A 128 -4.70 -10.09 2.71
N THR A 129 -5.15 -9.31 1.71
CA THR A 129 -5.94 -8.08 1.96
C THR A 129 -7.23 -8.42 2.68
N PHE A 130 -7.96 -9.45 2.24
CA PHE A 130 -9.20 -9.87 2.89
C PHE A 130 -8.96 -10.37 4.32
N TYR A 131 -7.99 -11.25 4.53
CA TYR A 131 -7.70 -11.81 5.86
C TYR A 131 -7.32 -10.74 6.88
N CYS A 132 -6.42 -9.83 6.52
CA CYS A 132 -6.05 -8.72 7.40
C CYS A 132 -7.23 -7.80 7.70
N THR A 133 -8.06 -7.52 6.68
CA THR A 133 -9.24 -6.66 6.83
C THR A 133 -10.28 -7.31 7.74
N GLN A 134 -10.55 -8.60 7.55
CA GLN A 134 -11.49 -9.37 8.39
C GLN A 134 -10.99 -9.46 9.84
N ALA A 135 -9.71 -9.70 10.06
CA ALA A 135 -9.13 -9.85 11.39
C ALA A 135 -9.24 -8.58 12.25
N VAL A 136 -9.11 -7.39 11.67
CA VAL A 136 -9.23 -6.12 12.44
C VAL A 136 -10.66 -5.73 12.73
N TYR A 137 -11.65 -6.30 12.02
CA TYR A 137 -13.07 -5.94 12.17
C TYR A 137 -13.59 -6.01 13.61
N PRO A 138 -13.39 -7.10 14.38
CA PRO A 138 -13.91 -7.19 15.73
C PRO A 138 -13.39 -6.07 16.64
N ILE A 139 -12.10 -5.75 16.56
CA ILE A 139 -11.48 -4.70 17.36
C ILE A 139 -12.06 -3.33 16.95
N MET A 140 -12.12 -3.06 15.64
CA MET A 140 -12.65 -1.79 15.13
C MET A 140 -14.13 -1.60 15.47
N ALA A 141 -14.94 -2.67 15.40
CA ALA A 141 -16.35 -2.61 15.74
C ALA A 141 -16.55 -2.37 17.27
N GLN A 142 -15.79 -3.07 18.11
CA GLN A 142 -15.86 -2.91 19.56
C GLN A 142 -15.43 -1.52 20.04
N GLN A 143 -14.41 -0.92 19.40
CA GLN A 143 -13.93 0.43 19.75
C GLN A 143 -14.80 1.55 19.17
N GLY A 144 -15.84 1.25 18.38
CA GLY A 144 -16.79 2.20 17.81
C GLY A 144 -16.37 2.83 16.49
N GLY A 145 -15.49 2.17 15.74
CA GLY A 145 -15.10 2.58 14.38
C GLY A 145 -13.63 2.33 14.06
N GLY A 146 -13.28 2.48 12.77
CA GLY A 146 -11.93 2.29 12.27
C GLY A 146 -11.80 2.69 10.81
N ARG A 147 -10.62 2.52 10.26
CA ARG A 147 -10.33 2.85 8.87
C ARG A 147 -9.49 1.74 8.24
N VAL A 148 -9.90 1.32 7.04
CA VAL A 148 -9.13 0.40 6.19
C VAL A 148 -8.76 1.13 4.92
N VAL A 149 -7.49 1.15 4.58
CA VAL A 149 -6.97 1.69 3.32
C VAL A 149 -6.16 0.60 2.63
N SER A 150 -6.61 0.19 1.43
CA SER A 150 -5.91 -0.83 0.65
C SER A 150 -5.13 -0.19 -0.49
N ILE A 151 -3.89 -0.64 -0.72
CA ILE A 151 -3.09 -0.21 -1.86
C ILE A 151 -3.45 -1.07 -3.07
N SER A 152 -4.16 -0.45 -4.02
CA SER A 152 -4.56 -1.01 -5.30
C SER A 152 -3.50 -0.72 -6.38
N MET A 153 -3.90 -0.55 -7.63
CA MET A 153 -3.06 -0.09 -8.76
C MET A 153 -3.93 0.51 -9.86
N THR A 154 -3.33 1.23 -10.80
CA THR A 154 -4.05 1.78 -11.98
C THR A 154 -4.07 0.83 -13.19
N LEU A 155 -3.23 -0.21 -13.21
CA LEU A 155 -3.02 -1.06 -14.38
C LEU A 155 -4.27 -1.84 -14.80
N HIS A 156 -5.16 -2.20 -13.87
CA HIS A 156 -6.39 -2.92 -14.20
C HIS A 156 -7.49 -2.05 -14.84
N TYR A 157 -7.36 -0.73 -14.81
CA TYR A 157 -8.33 0.17 -15.47
C TYR A 157 -8.23 0.15 -16.99
N ARG A 158 -7.06 -0.15 -17.53
CA ARG A 158 -6.81 -0.18 -18.98
C ARG A 158 -6.23 -1.50 -19.50
N GLY A 159 -5.95 -2.44 -18.58
CA GLY A 159 -5.20 -3.65 -18.88
C GLY A 159 -3.71 -3.41 -19.04
N TRP A 160 -2.91 -4.39 -18.62
CA TRP A 160 -1.46 -4.33 -18.75
C TRP A 160 -0.92 -5.71 -19.13
N PRO A 161 -0.15 -5.81 -20.23
CA PRO A 161 0.38 -7.10 -20.68
C PRO A 161 1.22 -7.78 -19.61
N GLN A 162 1.15 -9.12 -19.53
CA GLN A 162 1.94 -9.95 -18.62
C GLN A 162 1.65 -9.75 -17.12
N MET A 163 0.55 -9.07 -16.77
CA MET A 163 0.16 -8.78 -15.37
C MET A 163 -1.22 -9.30 -15.01
N ALA A 164 -1.72 -10.34 -15.70
CA ALA A 164 -3.07 -10.85 -15.52
C ALA A 164 -3.43 -11.19 -14.07
N HIS A 165 -2.51 -11.84 -13.33
CA HIS A 165 -2.68 -12.20 -11.92
C HIS A 165 -2.86 -10.96 -11.02
N ALA A 166 -1.95 -9.98 -11.16
CA ALA A 166 -1.97 -8.79 -10.33
C ALA A 166 -3.15 -7.86 -10.64
N THR A 167 -3.44 -7.66 -11.93
CA THR A 167 -4.59 -6.83 -12.34
C THR A 167 -5.91 -7.43 -11.89
N ALA A 168 -6.07 -8.76 -11.98
CA ALA A 168 -7.25 -9.46 -11.47
C ALA A 168 -7.36 -9.35 -9.93
N ALA A 169 -6.25 -9.54 -9.20
CA ALA A 169 -6.23 -9.43 -7.75
C ALA A 169 -6.61 -8.00 -7.30
N LYS A 170 -6.03 -6.97 -7.91
CA LYS A 170 -6.29 -5.57 -7.52
C LYS A 170 -7.67 -5.09 -7.95
N ALA A 171 -8.22 -5.57 -9.07
CA ALA A 171 -9.63 -5.37 -9.40
C ALA A 171 -10.55 -6.00 -8.33
N GLY A 172 -10.18 -7.19 -7.80
CA GLY A 172 -10.85 -7.80 -6.66
C GLY A 172 -10.75 -6.96 -5.38
N VAL A 173 -9.61 -6.35 -5.10
CA VAL A 173 -9.43 -5.42 -3.95
C VAL A 173 -10.36 -4.21 -4.09
N ASP A 174 -10.50 -3.64 -5.30
CA ASP A 174 -11.40 -2.51 -5.54
C ASP A 174 -12.89 -2.90 -5.34
N ALA A 175 -13.28 -4.11 -5.78
CA ALA A 175 -14.62 -4.64 -5.54
C ALA A 175 -14.88 -4.89 -4.05
N LEU A 176 -13.91 -5.53 -3.35
CA LEU A 176 -13.95 -5.77 -1.91
C LEU A 176 -14.08 -4.46 -1.12
N THR A 177 -13.33 -3.43 -1.50
CA THR A 177 -13.40 -2.10 -0.89
C THR A 177 -14.81 -1.53 -0.89
N ARG A 178 -15.51 -1.59 -2.04
CA ARG A 178 -16.88 -1.08 -2.16
C ARG A 178 -17.88 -1.89 -1.34
N THR A 179 -17.75 -3.22 -1.38
CA THR A 179 -18.65 -4.13 -0.64
C THR A 179 -18.53 -3.90 0.87
N LEU A 180 -17.31 -3.94 1.41
CA LEU A 180 -17.09 -3.78 2.85
C LEU A 180 -17.38 -2.36 3.33
N ALA A 181 -17.24 -1.35 2.49
CA ALA A 181 -17.62 0.03 2.83
C ALA A 181 -19.12 0.16 3.12
N VAL A 182 -19.97 -0.54 2.37
CA VAL A 182 -21.42 -0.57 2.59
C VAL A 182 -21.78 -1.43 3.80
N GLU A 183 -21.17 -2.62 3.88
CA GLU A 183 -21.47 -3.59 4.93
C GLU A 183 -21.07 -3.10 6.33
N TRP A 184 -19.93 -2.40 6.46
CA TRP A 184 -19.35 -2.00 7.75
C TRP A 184 -19.60 -0.55 8.15
N ALA A 185 -20.31 0.21 7.32
CA ALA A 185 -20.70 1.58 7.63
C ALA A 185 -21.50 1.72 8.95
N PRO A 186 -22.43 0.78 9.29
CA PRO A 186 -23.14 0.84 10.58
C PRO A 186 -22.22 0.78 11.81
N GLN A 187 -21.05 0.13 11.70
CA GLN A 187 -20.02 0.06 12.74
C GLN A 187 -19.04 1.25 12.69
N LYS A 188 -19.31 2.25 11.86
CA LYS A 188 -18.44 3.42 11.63
C LYS A 188 -17.02 3.03 11.16
N ILE A 189 -16.92 1.92 10.42
CA ILE A 189 -15.67 1.49 9.78
C ILE A 189 -15.71 1.97 8.33
N ARG A 190 -14.72 2.79 7.96
CA ARG A 190 -14.56 3.30 6.60
C ARG A 190 -13.54 2.44 5.84
N VAL A 191 -13.89 2.04 4.64
CA VAL A 191 -13.05 1.19 3.79
C VAL A 191 -12.82 1.90 2.46
N ASN A 192 -11.57 2.22 2.16
CA ASN A 192 -11.18 2.91 0.93
C ASN A 192 -9.94 2.24 0.31
N ALA A 193 -9.64 2.57 -0.93
CA ALA A 193 -8.42 2.15 -1.59
C ALA A 193 -7.71 3.34 -2.25
N ILE A 194 -6.41 3.18 -2.43
CA ILE A 194 -5.57 4.09 -3.21
C ILE A 194 -4.98 3.28 -4.35
N ALA A 195 -5.08 3.80 -5.58
CA ALA A 195 -4.49 3.22 -6.78
C ALA A 195 -3.26 4.06 -7.20
N PRO A 196 -2.05 3.67 -6.79
CA PRO A 196 -0.84 4.37 -7.17
C PRO A 196 -0.54 4.23 -8.65
N GLY A 197 0.08 5.27 -9.21
CA GLY A 197 0.84 5.19 -10.43
C GLY A 197 2.26 4.63 -10.19
N PRO A 198 3.17 4.88 -11.12
CA PRO A 198 4.53 4.36 -11.05
C PRO A 198 5.35 5.04 -9.94
N ILE A 199 5.71 4.26 -8.91
CA ILE A 199 6.56 4.67 -7.79
C ILE A 199 7.79 3.77 -7.78
N PRO A 200 9.00 4.29 -8.08
CA PRO A 200 10.21 3.51 -8.26
C PRO A 200 10.81 3.05 -6.92
N THR A 201 10.09 2.18 -6.20
CA THR A 201 10.63 1.50 -5.02
C THR A 201 11.52 0.33 -5.43
N GLU A 202 12.41 -0.11 -4.54
CA GLU A 202 13.26 -1.30 -4.80
C GLU A 202 12.43 -2.56 -5.09
N GLY A 203 11.28 -2.72 -4.41
CA GLY A 203 10.34 -3.83 -4.67
C GLY A 203 9.74 -3.75 -6.07
N VAL A 204 9.35 -2.56 -6.50
CA VAL A 204 8.81 -2.31 -7.85
C VAL A 204 9.90 -2.54 -8.89
N LYS A 205 11.10 -1.98 -8.72
CA LYS A 205 12.21 -2.22 -9.63
C LYS A 205 12.45 -3.72 -9.82
N LYS A 206 12.57 -4.49 -8.72
CA LYS A 206 12.78 -5.93 -8.78
C LYS A 206 11.62 -6.68 -9.46
N ALA A 207 10.37 -6.30 -9.19
CA ALA A 207 9.19 -6.98 -9.74
C ALA A 207 9.00 -6.71 -11.24
N PHE A 208 9.42 -5.53 -11.69
CA PHE A 208 9.21 -5.03 -13.05
C PHE A 208 10.49 -5.05 -13.91
N THR A 209 11.59 -5.62 -13.43
CA THR A 209 12.76 -5.92 -14.27
C THR A 209 12.42 -7.12 -15.15
N PRO A 210 12.26 -6.93 -16.47
CA PRO A 210 11.95 -8.03 -17.36
C PRO A 210 13.11 -9.02 -17.44
N PRO A 211 12.88 -10.28 -17.76
CA PRO A 211 13.95 -11.21 -18.07
C PRO A 211 14.87 -10.68 -19.17
N ALA A 212 16.16 -10.96 -19.09
CA ALA A 212 17.17 -10.43 -20.02
C ALA A 212 16.90 -10.75 -21.50
N ASP A 213 16.19 -11.83 -21.76
CA ASP A 213 15.84 -12.36 -23.08
C ASP A 213 14.40 -12.04 -23.53
N SER A 214 13.66 -11.26 -22.75
CA SER A 214 12.23 -10.97 -23.01
C SER A 214 11.98 -10.00 -24.16
N GLY A 215 12.99 -9.28 -24.64
CA GLY A 215 12.84 -8.18 -25.62
C GLY A 215 12.10 -6.94 -25.07
N VAL A 216 11.72 -6.96 -23.80
CA VAL A 216 11.04 -5.84 -23.12
C VAL A 216 12.08 -4.90 -22.54
N THR A 217 11.96 -3.61 -22.80
CA THR A 217 12.86 -2.61 -22.23
C THR A 217 12.58 -2.46 -20.74
N ASP A 218 13.59 -2.73 -19.89
CA ASP A 218 13.52 -2.40 -18.47
C ASP A 218 13.57 -0.88 -18.27
N VAL A 219 12.41 -0.29 -18.06
CA VAL A 219 12.27 1.16 -17.84
C VAL A 219 12.96 1.64 -16.57
N PHE A 220 13.27 0.74 -15.63
CA PHE A 220 13.95 1.07 -14.37
C PHE A 220 15.46 0.84 -14.41
N ALA A 221 15.96 0.02 -15.35
CA ALA A 221 17.40 -0.23 -15.53
C ALA A 221 18.12 0.85 -16.32
N VAL A 222 17.39 1.74 -16.97
CA VAL A 222 17.96 2.78 -17.82
C VAL A 222 18.42 3.96 -16.97
N ALA A 223 19.68 4.36 -17.15
CA ALA A 223 20.36 5.48 -16.46
C ALA A 223 19.45 6.71 -16.24
N ASN A 224 19.69 7.42 -15.14
CA ASN A 224 18.89 8.55 -14.61
C ASN A 224 18.25 9.48 -15.66
N ASP A 225 18.94 9.84 -16.75
CA ASP A 225 18.42 10.73 -17.80
C ASP A 225 17.26 10.12 -18.60
N ARG A 226 17.26 8.81 -18.84
CA ARG A 226 16.16 8.14 -19.54
C ARG A 226 14.95 7.96 -18.64
N MET A 227 15.14 7.70 -17.36
CA MET A 227 14.03 7.65 -16.39
C MET A 227 13.34 9.00 -16.28
N GLU A 228 14.10 10.10 -16.18
CA GLU A 228 13.51 11.44 -16.20
C GLU A 228 12.78 11.75 -17.50
N LYS A 229 13.38 11.37 -18.64
CA LYS A 229 12.76 11.54 -19.96
C LYS A 229 11.47 10.72 -20.09
N TYR A 230 11.44 9.49 -19.59
CA TYR A 230 10.23 8.68 -19.55
C TYR A 230 9.17 9.31 -18.65
N ALA A 231 9.51 9.73 -17.44
CA ALA A 231 8.57 10.38 -16.54
C ALA A 231 7.92 11.62 -17.16
N ARG A 232 8.73 12.47 -17.84
CA ARG A 232 8.22 13.66 -18.55
C ARG A 232 7.35 13.32 -19.75
N ALA A 233 7.56 12.17 -20.38
CA ALA A 233 6.81 11.76 -21.57
C ALA A 233 5.51 11.01 -21.23
N ALA A 234 5.52 10.18 -20.18
CA ALA A 234 4.45 9.26 -19.84
C ALA A 234 3.56 9.76 -18.69
N ILE A 235 4.11 10.55 -17.76
CA ILE A 235 3.37 11.06 -16.60
C ILE A 235 3.05 12.54 -16.82
N PRO A 236 1.77 12.95 -16.91
CA PRO A 236 1.40 14.36 -17.14
C PRO A 236 2.03 15.36 -16.16
N LEU A 237 2.19 15.00 -14.87
CA LEU A 237 2.89 15.84 -13.89
C LEU A 237 4.42 15.84 -14.05
N GLY A 238 4.99 15.11 -15.04
CA GLY A 238 6.38 15.17 -15.45
C GLY A 238 7.39 14.57 -14.44
N ARG A 239 6.94 13.86 -13.42
CA ARG A 239 7.80 13.22 -12.41
C ARG A 239 7.28 11.86 -11.98
N TRP A 240 8.16 11.03 -11.49
CA TRP A 240 7.77 9.81 -10.77
C TRP A 240 7.04 10.16 -9.46
N GLY A 241 6.12 9.29 -9.06
CA GLY A 241 5.58 9.34 -7.71
C GLY A 241 6.62 8.92 -6.66
N SER A 242 6.36 9.28 -5.43
CA SER A 242 7.15 8.89 -4.26
C SER A 242 6.27 8.17 -3.25
N PRO A 243 6.84 7.38 -2.31
CA PRO A 243 6.08 6.84 -1.20
C PRO A 243 5.32 7.91 -0.41
N ARG A 244 5.88 9.13 -0.32
CA ARG A 244 5.25 10.27 0.37
C ARG A 244 3.97 10.75 -0.33
N ASP A 245 3.88 10.69 -1.66
CA ASP A 245 2.65 11.06 -2.39
C ASP A 245 1.48 10.14 -1.97
N ILE A 246 1.74 8.84 -1.79
CA ILE A 246 0.75 7.87 -1.33
C ILE A 246 0.45 8.04 0.16
N ALA A 247 1.49 8.25 0.97
CA ALA A 247 1.36 8.46 2.40
C ALA A 247 0.48 9.67 2.74
N ASN A 248 0.56 10.75 1.97
CA ASN A 248 -0.28 11.93 2.13
C ASN A 248 -1.77 11.59 1.97
N MET A 249 -2.13 10.76 0.96
CA MET A 249 -3.52 10.34 0.79
C MET A 249 -3.97 9.39 1.91
N VAL A 250 -3.11 8.48 2.38
CA VAL A 250 -3.41 7.64 3.55
C VAL A 250 -3.64 8.51 4.78
N ALA A 251 -2.78 9.49 5.06
CA ALA A 251 -2.92 10.39 6.19
C ALA A 251 -4.22 11.21 6.13
N PHE A 252 -4.59 11.70 4.94
CA PHE A 252 -5.86 12.39 4.72
C PHE A 252 -7.06 11.48 5.04
N LEU A 253 -7.08 10.26 4.51
CA LEU A 253 -8.15 9.30 4.76
C LEU A 253 -8.20 8.83 6.21
N ALA A 254 -7.07 8.83 6.92
CA ALA A 254 -6.98 8.52 8.34
C ALA A 254 -7.43 9.68 9.25
N SER A 255 -7.42 10.91 8.74
CA SER A 255 -7.76 12.12 9.48
C SER A 255 -9.27 12.39 9.52
N PRO A 256 -9.75 13.36 10.33
CA PRO A 256 -11.13 13.82 10.29
C PRO A 256 -11.57 14.36 8.92
N GLY A 257 -10.63 14.82 8.07
CA GLY A 257 -10.93 15.26 6.71
C GLY A 257 -11.48 14.14 5.81
N GLY A 258 -11.20 12.87 6.16
CA GLY A 258 -11.73 11.71 5.48
C GLY A 258 -13.07 11.18 6.01
N ASP A 259 -13.68 11.77 7.04
CA ASP A 259 -14.78 11.16 7.78
C ASP A 259 -16.07 10.93 6.95
N TRP A 260 -16.24 11.65 5.84
CA TRP A 260 -17.36 11.45 4.90
C TRP A 260 -16.97 10.64 3.65
N ILE A 261 -15.88 9.85 3.75
CA ILE A 261 -15.33 9.10 2.61
C ILE A 261 -15.27 7.61 2.95
N THR A 262 -16.05 6.79 2.24
CA THR A 262 -15.98 5.33 2.27
C THR A 262 -16.35 4.76 0.90
N GLY A 263 -15.81 3.60 0.53
CA GLY A 263 -16.03 2.91 -0.74
C GLY A 263 -15.31 3.54 -1.95
N SER A 264 -14.45 4.51 -1.73
CA SER A 264 -13.75 5.24 -2.78
C SER A 264 -12.40 4.61 -3.12
N ILE A 265 -12.06 4.67 -4.42
CA ILE A 265 -10.73 4.31 -4.91
C ILE A 265 -10.07 5.59 -5.44
N PHE A 266 -9.01 6.04 -4.80
CA PHE A 266 -8.31 7.28 -5.13
C PHE A 266 -7.12 6.99 -6.04
N VAL A 267 -7.17 7.49 -7.26
CA VAL A 267 -6.03 7.43 -8.16
C VAL A 267 -5.01 8.50 -7.76
N VAL A 268 -3.78 8.08 -7.49
CA VAL A 268 -2.65 8.95 -7.13
C VAL A 268 -1.46 8.56 -8.00
N ASP A 269 -1.43 9.08 -9.22
CA ASP A 269 -0.54 8.60 -10.30
C ASP A 269 0.07 9.71 -11.17
N GLY A 270 -0.16 10.99 -10.83
CA GLY A 270 0.30 12.11 -11.64
C GLY A 270 -0.40 12.23 -12.99
N GLY A 271 -1.55 11.56 -13.17
CA GLY A 271 -2.34 11.52 -14.40
C GLY A 271 -1.88 10.44 -15.40
N GLU A 272 -0.99 9.54 -14.98
CA GLU A 272 -0.36 8.54 -15.86
C GLU A 272 -1.38 7.64 -16.55
N TRP A 273 -2.38 7.13 -15.85
CA TRP A 273 -3.34 6.18 -16.44
C TRP A 273 -4.25 6.84 -17.50
N LEU A 274 -4.43 8.17 -17.47
CA LEU A 274 -5.18 8.94 -18.47
C LEU A 274 -4.33 9.27 -19.68
N SER A 275 -2.99 9.25 -19.55
CA SER A 275 -2.11 9.60 -20.65
C SER A 275 -2.14 8.50 -21.71
N LYS A 276 -2.24 8.91 -22.98
CA LYS A 276 -1.93 8.00 -24.10
C LYS A 276 -0.43 7.81 -24.11
N ALA A 277 0.09 6.91 -23.30
CA ALA A 277 1.48 6.55 -23.37
C ALA A 277 1.79 6.13 -24.81
N LYS A 278 2.59 6.91 -25.52
CA LYS A 278 3.27 6.43 -26.70
C LYS A 278 4.31 5.43 -26.21
N ILE A 279 3.89 4.14 -26.17
CA ILE A 279 4.77 3.01 -25.92
C ILE A 279 5.64 2.84 -27.16
#